data_7656e2dc780eb7baaf90f92b4c2379b0
#
_entry.id   7656e2dc780eb7baaf90f92b4c2379b0
#
_cell.length_a   1.000
_cell.length_b   1.000
_cell.length_c   1.000
_cell.angle_alpha   90.00
_cell.angle_beta   90.00
_cell.angle_gamma   90.00
#
_symmetry.space_group_name_H-M   'P 1'
#
loop_
_entity.id
_entity.type
_entity.pdbx_description
1 polymer ?
#
loop_
_entity_poly.entity_id
_entity_poly.type
_entity_poly.pdbx_seq_one_letter_code
_entity_poly.pdbx_strand_id
1 'polypeptide(L)'
;MKILFLGEIGLGQTSLMRMRALERLGHELCGVHTSEPWQQVSWTQRQLQRRFERGSVVREINRRVIEAARAFRPELVWAEKQEYLSLETIEALRSLGARLVHFTPDPYFSLDWKRTSAMDAAICAFDILVYCKAYEREHYEALGKPLIYMPLGYCDEVHRPLPSSDPRWSCAAGFLGGWE
;
A
#
# COMPACT_ATOMS: atom_id res chain seq x y z
N MET A 1 -6.74 9.71 -15.85
CA MET A 1 -5.83 10.52 -15.00
C MET A 1 -4.52 9.80 -14.83
N LYS A 2 -3.46 10.52 -14.47
CA LYS A 2 -2.14 9.97 -14.14
C LYS A 2 -2.07 9.61 -12.66
N ILE A 3 -1.86 8.33 -12.35
CA ILE A 3 -1.81 7.83 -10.97
C ILE A 3 -0.43 7.25 -10.67
N LEU A 4 0.26 7.80 -9.68
CA LEU A 4 1.45 7.19 -9.10
C LEU A 4 1.01 6.19 -8.03
N PHE A 5 1.27 4.91 -8.26
CA PHE A 5 0.88 3.83 -7.36
C PHE A 5 2.09 3.38 -6.53
N LEU A 6 1.98 3.51 -5.20
CA LEU A 6 3.00 3.12 -4.25
C LEU A 6 2.53 1.87 -3.50
N GLY A 7 3.25 0.76 -3.61
CA GLY A 7 2.83 -0.48 -2.95
C GLY A 7 3.76 -1.67 -3.20
N GLU A 8 3.38 -2.82 -2.70
CA GLU A 8 4.03 -4.10 -3.00
C GLU A 8 3.50 -4.64 -4.34
N ILE A 9 4.07 -4.19 -5.45
CA ILE A 9 3.61 -4.52 -6.80
C ILE A 9 4.31 -5.75 -7.42
N GLY A 10 4.78 -6.69 -6.58
CA GLY A 10 5.31 -7.97 -7.02
C GLY A 10 4.25 -8.94 -7.53
N LEU A 11 4.66 -9.98 -8.26
CA LEU A 11 3.76 -11.04 -8.71
C LEU A 11 3.04 -11.70 -7.52
N GLY A 12 1.73 -11.90 -7.66
CA GLY A 12 0.88 -12.50 -6.62
C GLY A 12 0.42 -11.52 -5.53
N GLN A 13 0.90 -10.29 -5.53
CA GLN A 13 0.50 -9.29 -4.54
C GLN A 13 -0.84 -8.63 -4.90
N THR A 14 -1.66 -8.41 -3.88
CA THR A 14 -2.98 -7.77 -4.06
C THR A 14 -2.86 -6.30 -4.50
N SER A 15 -1.77 -5.63 -4.17
CA SER A 15 -1.47 -4.28 -4.65
C SER A 15 -1.29 -4.24 -6.17
N LEU A 16 -0.59 -5.24 -6.76
CA LEU A 16 -0.47 -5.35 -8.22
C LEU A 16 -1.84 -5.55 -8.89
N MET A 17 -2.71 -6.36 -8.27
CA MET A 17 -4.07 -6.58 -8.79
C MET A 17 -4.88 -5.28 -8.81
N ARG A 18 -4.78 -4.46 -7.75
CA ARG A 18 -5.45 -3.13 -7.70
C ARG A 18 -4.86 -2.16 -8.72
N MET A 19 -3.54 -2.12 -8.84
CA MET A 19 -2.88 -1.28 -9.86
C MET A 19 -3.38 -1.63 -11.26
N ARG A 20 -3.43 -2.92 -11.62
CA ARG A 20 -3.96 -3.39 -12.90
C ARG A 20 -5.45 -3.09 -13.08
N ALA A 21 -6.24 -3.14 -12.01
CA ALA A 21 -7.65 -2.75 -12.07
C ALA A 21 -7.81 -1.27 -12.42
N LEU A 22 -6.96 -0.39 -11.86
CA LEU A 22 -6.95 1.02 -12.23
C LEU A 22 -6.52 1.24 -13.70
N GLU A 23 -5.56 0.46 -14.20
CA GLU A 23 -5.18 0.49 -15.63
C GLU A 23 -6.35 0.09 -16.54
N ARG A 24 -7.10 -0.97 -16.18
CA ARG A 24 -8.30 -1.40 -16.92
C ARG A 24 -9.42 -0.35 -16.91
N LEU A 25 -9.47 0.49 -15.89
CA LEU A 25 -10.39 1.64 -15.83
C LEU A 25 -9.93 2.83 -16.71
N GLY A 26 -8.83 2.68 -17.45
CA GLY A 26 -8.34 3.69 -18.38
C GLY A 26 -7.46 4.76 -17.74
N HIS A 27 -6.88 4.49 -16.57
CA HIS A 27 -5.90 5.40 -15.95
C HIS A 27 -4.49 5.07 -16.44
N GLU A 28 -3.64 6.10 -16.52
CA GLU A 28 -2.22 5.97 -16.79
C GLU A 28 -1.49 5.75 -15.46
N LEU A 29 -0.79 4.63 -15.31
CA LEU A 29 -0.16 4.22 -14.05
C LEU A 29 1.37 4.27 -14.12
N CYS A 30 1.97 4.76 -13.05
CA CYS A 30 3.39 4.57 -12.75
C CYS A 30 3.49 3.89 -11.37
N GLY A 31 4.05 2.68 -11.33
CA GLY A 31 4.18 1.91 -10.09
C GLY A 31 5.56 2.07 -9.45
N VAL A 32 5.60 2.29 -8.13
CA VAL A 32 6.83 2.23 -7.33
C VAL A 32 6.72 1.06 -6.36
N HIS A 33 7.59 0.06 -6.54
CA HIS A 33 7.66 -1.11 -5.67
C HIS A 33 8.40 -0.77 -4.37
N THR A 34 7.67 -0.42 -3.33
CA THR A 34 8.24 0.11 -2.09
C THR A 34 8.87 -0.97 -1.18
N SER A 35 8.55 -2.23 -1.38
CA SER A 35 9.18 -3.33 -0.61
C SER A 35 10.45 -3.91 -1.26
N GLU A 36 10.73 -3.61 -2.53
CA GLU A 36 11.94 -4.10 -3.21
C GLU A 36 13.25 -3.71 -2.49
N PRO A 37 13.46 -2.46 -2.04
CA PRO A 37 14.70 -2.09 -1.35
C PRO A 37 14.98 -2.89 -0.08
N TRP A 38 13.92 -3.41 0.59
CA TRP A 38 14.08 -4.27 1.75
C TRP A 38 14.70 -5.64 1.44
N GLN A 39 14.60 -6.10 0.18
CA GLN A 39 15.16 -7.39 -0.25
C GLN A 39 16.68 -7.30 -0.48
N GLN A 40 17.21 -6.09 -0.63
CA GLN A 40 18.62 -5.84 -0.95
C GLN A 40 19.53 -5.72 0.29
N VAL A 41 18.96 -5.79 1.48
CA VAL A 41 19.69 -5.67 2.74
C VAL A 41 19.62 -6.95 3.57
N SER A 42 20.64 -7.18 4.41
CA SER A 42 20.67 -8.34 5.32
C SER A 42 19.48 -8.31 6.30
N TRP A 43 19.15 -9.47 6.84
CA TRP A 43 18.06 -9.59 7.83
C TRP A 43 18.28 -8.67 9.05
N THR A 44 19.48 -8.60 9.57
CA THR A 44 19.83 -7.76 10.72
C THR A 44 19.67 -6.26 10.42
N GLN A 45 20.16 -5.83 9.26
CA GLN A 45 19.96 -4.44 8.80
C GLN A 45 18.48 -4.10 8.60
N ARG A 46 17.69 -5.04 8.08
CA ARG A 46 16.24 -4.89 7.92
C ARG A 46 15.55 -4.69 9.25
N GLN A 47 15.84 -5.54 10.25
CA GLN A 47 15.23 -5.43 11.57
C GLN A 47 15.62 -4.10 12.26
N LEU A 48 16.88 -3.71 12.18
CA LEU A 48 17.35 -2.46 12.77
C LEU A 48 16.67 -1.24 12.13
N GLN A 49 16.63 -1.17 10.80
CA GLN A 49 16.02 -0.04 10.08
C GLN A 49 14.51 0.04 10.30
N ARG A 50 13.82 -1.11 10.37
CA ARG A 50 12.40 -1.17 10.72
C ARG A 50 12.14 -0.70 12.14
N ARG A 51 12.96 -1.16 13.11
CA ARG A 51 12.81 -0.77 14.52
C ARG A 51 12.96 0.72 14.73
N PHE A 52 13.87 1.36 14.03
CA PHE A 52 14.14 2.80 14.15
C PHE A 52 13.45 3.64 13.07
N GLU A 53 12.73 3.01 12.15
CA GLU A 53 12.00 3.65 11.04
C GLU A 53 12.89 4.59 10.21
N ARG A 54 14.19 4.31 10.14
CA ARG A 54 15.19 5.11 9.43
C ARG A 54 16.36 4.27 8.94
N GLY A 55 17.07 4.78 7.96
CA GLY A 55 18.24 4.11 7.40
C GLY A 55 18.32 4.24 5.88
N SER A 56 19.21 3.47 5.27
CA SER A 56 19.44 3.53 3.81
C SER A 56 18.20 3.10 3.01
N VAL A 57 17.50 2.07 3.47
CA VAL A 57 16.29 1.55 2.79
C VAL A 57 15.16 2.57 2.83
N VAL A 58 14.90 3.17 4.00
CA VAL A 58 13.86 4.20 4.15
C VAL A 58 14.16 5.41 3.27
N ARG A 59 15.42 5.88 3.26
CA ARG A 59 15.84 6.98 2.37
C ARG A 59 15.68 6.60 0.90
N GLU A 60 16.03 5.39 0.52
CA GLU A 60 15.92 4.91 -0.86
C GLU A 60 14.46 4.84 -1.33
N ILE A 61 13.54 4.35 -0.49
CA ILE A 61 12.10 4.35 -0.78
C ILE A 61 11.63 5.78 -1.06
N ASN A 62 11.91 6.71 -0.15
CA ASN A 62 11.47 8.10 -0.28
C ASN A 62 12.08 8.79 -1.52
N ARG A 63 13.37 8.55 -1.81
CA ARG A 63 14.05 9.06 -3.00
C ARG A 63 13.36 8.55 -4.28
N ARG A 64 13.12 7.24 -4.40
CA ARG A 64 12.46 6.64 -5.58
C ARG A 64 11.06 7.22 -5.80
N VAL A 65 10.30 7.41 -4.74
CA VAL A 65 8.95 7.99 -4.81
C VAL A 65 9.00 9.42 -5.36
N ILE A 66 9.91 10.26 -4.85
CA ILE A 66 10.06 11.65 -5.31
C ILE A 66 10.52 11.69 -6.78
N GLU A 67 11.49 10.86 -7.16
CA GLU A 67 12.00 10.80 -8.54
C GLU A 67 10.90 10.37 -9.51
N ALA A 68 10.16 9.31 -9.19
CA ALA A 68 9.04 8.85 -9.99
C ALA A 68 7.96 9.93 -10.13
N ALA A 69 7.60 10.60 -9.05
CA ALA A 69 6.61 11.67 -9.07
C ALA A 69 7.06 12.86 -9.92
N ARG A 70 8.32 13.27 -9.84
CA ARG A 70 8.88 14.36 -10.66
C ARG A 70 8.89 14.04 -12.15
N ALA A 71 9.24 12.80 -12.50
CA ALA A 71 9.26 12.34 -13.89
C ALA A 71 7.86 12.17 -14.47
N PHE A 72 6.97 11.54 -13.71
CA PHE A 72 5.64 11.15 -14.18
C PHE A 72 4.60 12.26 -14.09
N ARG A 73 4.76 13.21 -13.11
CA ARG A 73 3.80 14.31 -12.85
C ARG A 73 2.39 13.80 -12.60
N PRO A 74 2.17 13.01 -11.53
CA PRO A 74 0.87 12.43 -11.25
C PRO A 74 -0.16 13.49 -10.86
N GLU A 75 -1.43 13.24 -11.20
CA GLU A 75 -2.60 13.97 -10.68
C GLU A 75 -3.03 13.39 -9.32
N LEU A 76 -2.77 12.09 -9.11
CA LEU A 76 -3.11 11.37 -7.89
C LEU A 76 -1.96 10.45 -7.48
N VAL A 77 -1.67 10.40 -6.20
CA VAL A 77 -0.79 9.40 -5.59
C VAL A 77 -1.66 8.45 -4.78
N TRP A 78 -1.67 7.18 -5.17
CA TRP A 78 -2.28 6.10 -4.40
C TRP A 78 -1.20 5.41 -3.59
N ALA A 79 -1.17 5.66 -2.28
CA ALA A 79 -0.21 5.09 -1.35
C ALA A 79 -0.87 3.93 -0.60
N GLU A 80 -0.47 2.69 -0.92
CA GLU A 80 -1.01 1.50 -0.29
C GLU A 80 -0.06 0.98 0.78
N LYS A 81 -0.52 1.00 2.04
CA LYS A 81 0.24 0.50 3.21
C LYS A 81 1.66 1.08 3.27
N GLN A 82 1.76 2.41 3.14
CA GLN A 82 3.06 3.09 3.14
C GLN A 82 3.46 3.53 4.54
N GLU A 83 4.21 2.66 5.22
CA GLU A 83 4.62 2.80 6.61
C GLU A 83 5.87 3.69 6.79
N TYR A 84 6.63 3.93 5.71
CA TYR A 84 7.94 4.58 5.76
C TYR A 84 8.07 5.84 4.91
N LEU A 85 6.95 6.41 4.45
CA LEU A 85 6.97 7.72 3.79
C LEU A 85 7.16 8.82 4.82
N SER A 86 8.19 9.63 4.62
CA SER A 86 8.44 10.79 5.49
C SER A 86 7.47 11.93 5.17
N LEU A 87 7.23 12.80 6.16
CA LEU A 87 6.42 14.01 5.95
C LEU A 87 6.97 14.88 4.82
N GLU A 88 8.30 15.02 4.73
CA GLU A 88 8.94 15.79 3.66
C GLU A 88 8.64 15.19 2.28
N THR A 89 8.56 13.86 2.17
CA THR A 89 8.18 13.21 0.93
C THR A 89 6.72 13.49 0.58
N ILE A 90 5.82 13.42 1.55
CA ILE A 90 4.39 13.70 1.36
C ILE A 90 4.19 15.17 0.95
N GLU A 91 4.89 16.11 1.59
CA GLU A 91 4.85 17.53 1.24
C GLU A 91 5.42 17.78 -0.16
N ALA A 92 6.51 17.10 -0.53
CA ALA A 92 7.07 17.18 -1.89
C ALA A 92 6.08 16.68 -2.96
N LEU A 93 5.37 15.57 -2.70
CA LEU A 93 4.32 15.06 -3.59
C LEU A 93 3.17 16.07 -3.73
N ARG A 94 2.74 16.67 -2.62
CA ARG A 94 1.70 17.70 -2.62
C ARG A 94 2.13 18.95 -3.40
N SER A 95 3.38 19.37 -3.25
CA SER A 95 3.92 20.54 -3.98
C SER A 95 3.97 20.35 -5.50
N LEU A 96 3.94 19.10 -5.98
CA LEU A 96 3.79 18.77 -7.40
C LEU A 96 2.34 18.86 -7.90
N GLY A 97 1.38 19.18 -7.02
CA GLY A 97 -0.03 19.33 -7.35
C GLY A 97 -0.84 18.02 -7.30
N ALA A 98 -0.24 16.92 -6.86
CA ALA A 98 -0.93 15.65 -6.77
C ALA A 98 -1.87 15.58 -5.55
N ARG A 99 -3.04 14.97 -5.72
CA ARG A 99 -3.92 14.58 -4.62
C ARG A 99 -3.41 13.27 -4.00
N LEU A 100 -3.37 13.23 -2.67
CA LEU A 100 -2.75 12.12 -1.93
C LEU A 100 -3.81 11.25 -1.28
N VAL A 101 -3.84 9.98 -1.64
CA VAL A 101 -4.75 8.96 -1.09
C VAL A 101 -3.95 7.88 -0.40
N HIS A 102 -4.30 7.54 0.84
CA HIS A 102 -3.72 6.41 1.54
C HIS A 102 -4.75 5.30 1.72
N PHE A 103 -4.39 4.08 1.33
CA PHE A 103 -5.18 2.88 1.53
C PHE A 103 -4.50 1.92 2.49
N THR A 104 -5.22 1.51 3.52
CA THR A 104 -4.75 0.51 4.49
C THR A 104 -5.65 -0.73 4.43
N PRO A 105 -5.16 -1.86 3.87
CA PRO A 105 -5.91 -3.11 3.81
C PRO A 105 -5.97 -3.86 5.15
N ASP A 106 -4.98 -3.63 6.00
CA ASP A 106 -4.88 -4.25 7.33
C ASP A 106 -5.57 -3.38 8.40
N PRO A 107 -5.93 -3.95 9.56
CA PRO A 107 -6.35 -3.16 10.71
C PRO A 107 -5.15 -2.33 11.21
N TYR A 108 -5.26 -1.01 11.11
CA TYR A 108 -4.16 -0.13 11.47
C TYR A 108 -4.19 0.24 12.96
N PHE A 109 -5.37 0.57 13.46
CA PHE A 109 -5.52 1.01 14.86
C PHE A 109 -5.61 -0.15 15.84
N SER A 110 -6.19 -1.29 15.43
CA SER A 110 -6.38 -2.46 16.28
C SER A 110 -5.13 -3.34 16.39
N LEU A 111 -4.14 -3.16 15.54
CA LEU A 111 -2.89 -3.92 15.55
C LEU A 111 -1.68 -3.01 15.80
N ASP A 112 -1.52 -2.60 17.06
CA ASP A 112 -0.47 -1.66 17.49
C ASP A 112 0.95 -2.05 17.03
N TRP A 113 1.24 -3.34 16.94
CA TRP A 113 2.53 -3.84 16.49
C TRP A 113 2.81 -3.61 15.00
N LYS A 114 1.78 -3.29 14.19
CA LYS A 114 1.91 -2.92 12.77
C LYS A 114 2.07 -1.40 12.57
N ARG A 115 1.85 -0.60 13.61
CA ARG A 115 1.95 0.86 13.53
C ARG A 115 3.41 1.30 13.56
N THR A 116 3.71 2.33 12.78
CA THR A 116 5.00 3.01 12.82
C THR A 116 4.79 4.46 13.23
N SER A 117 5.75 5.06 13.91
CA SER A 117 5.67 6.48 14.26
C SER A 117 5.72 7.38 13.02
N ALA A 118 6.39 6.94 11.95
CA ALA A 118 6.38 7.61 10.67
C ALA A 118 4.98 7.65 10.06
N MET A 119 4.25 6.51 10.08
CA MET A 119 2.88 6.46 9.58
C MET A 119 1.93 7.28 10.46
N ASP A 120 2.03 7.21 11.78
CA ASP A 120 1.20 8.01 12.69
C ASP A 120 1.36 9.52 12.45
N ALA A 121 2.60 9.97 12.19
CA ALA A 121 2.85 11.36 11.85
C ALA A 121 2.33 11.73 10.45
N ALA A 122 2.39 10.80 9.51
CA ALA A 122 2.10 11.03 8.10
C ALA A 122 0.62 10.90 7.74
N ILE A 123 -0.15 10.05 8.45
CA ILE A 123 -1.53 9.71 8.06
C ILE A 123 -2.42 10.94 7.91
N CYS A 124 -2.28 11.93 8.79
CA CYS A 124 -3.02 13.19 8.70
C CYS A 124 -2.56 14.11 7.57
N ALA A 125 -1.44 13.81 6.93
CA ALA A 125 -0.96 14.57 5.79
C ALA A 125 -1.55 14.10 4.45
N PHE A 126 -2.23 12.97 4.39
CA PHE A 126 -2.98 12.55 3.22
C PHE A 126 -4.29 13.32 3.08
N ASP A 127 -4.77 13.48 1.84
CA ASP A 127 -6.01 14.23 1.54
C ASP A 127 -7.25 13.35 1.72
N ILE A 128 -7.12 12.05 1.44
CA ILE A 128 -8.20 11.06 1.55
C ILE A 128 -7.62 9.79 2.18
N LEU A 129 -8.36 9.22 3.13
CA LEU A 129 -8.03 7.94 3.75
C LEU A 129 -9.02 6.88 3.29
N VAL A 130 -8.50 5.77 2.80
CA VAL A 130 -9.29 4.62 2.37
C VAL A 130 -9.00 3.46 3.32
N TYR A 131 -10.04 2.86 3.88
CA TYR A 131 -9.92 1.75 4.84
C TYR A 131 -10.86 0.60 4.48
N CYS A 132 -10.55 -0.62 4.93
CA CYS A 132 -11.34 -1.80 4.60
C CYS A 132 -11.93 -2.53 5.83
N LYS A 133 -11.54 -2.17 7.05
CA LYS A 133 -12.03 -2.80 8.27
C LYS A 133 -13.10 -1.93 8.90
N ALA A 134 -14.37 -2.33 8.76
CA ALA A 134 -15.51 -1.55 9.21
C ALA A 134 -15.45 -1.18 10.71
N TYR A 135 -14.89 -2.07 11.53
CA TYR A 135 -14.74 -1.86 12.98
C TYR A 135 -13.70 -0.80 13.37
N GLU A 136 -12.86 -0.33 12.43
CA GLU A 136 -11.91 0.77 12.66
C GLU A 136 -12.46 2.14 12.27
N ARG A 137 -13.69 2.20 11.79
CA ARG A 137 -14.32 3.42 11.26
C ARG A 137 -14.20 4.62 12.20
N GLU A 138 -14.53 4.44 13.47
CA GLU A 138 -14.52 5.52 14.47
C GLU A 138 -13.11 6.12 14.66
N HIS A 139 -12.08 5.28 14.63
CA HIS A 139 -10.69 5.74 14.71
C HIS A 139 -10.30 6.59 13.49
N TYR A 140 -10.73 6.20 12.29
CA TYR A 140 -10.47 7.00 11.08
C TYR A 140 -11.27 8.30 11.08
N GLU A 141 -12.53 8.29 11.53
CA GLU A 141 -13.38 9.49 11.66
C GLU A 141 -12.75 10.51 12.61
N ALA A 142 -12.14 10.07 13.70
CA ALA A 142 -11.43 10.93 14.64
C ALA A 142 -10.26 11.72 14.03
N LEU A 143 -9.71 11.28 12.89
CA LEU A 143 -8.67 12.01 12.18
C LEU A 143 -9.18 13.23 11.40
N GLY A 144 -10.51 13.40 11.26
CA GLY A 144 -11.12 14.55 10.59
C GLY A 144 -10.81 14.69 9.10
N LYS A 145 -10.48 13.59 8.41
CA LYS A 145 -10.17 13.56 6.99
C LYS A 145 -11.32 12.97 6.16
N PRO A 146 -11.43 13.31 4.88
CA PRO A 146 -12.31 12.60 3.96
C PRO A 146 -12.01 11.09 3.98
N LEU A 147 -13.06 10.28 4.15
CA LEU A 147 -12.95 8.83 4.30
C LEU A 147 -13.70 8.11 3.20
N ILE A 148 -13.12 6.99 2.77
CA ILE A 148 -13.76 6.04 1.86
C ILE A 148 -13.65 4.65 2.48
N TYR A 149 -14.80 4.01 2.73
CA TYR A 149 -14.83 2.59 3.07
C TYR A 149 -14.78 1.77 1.79
N MET A 150 -13.73 0.96 1.65
CA MET A 150 -13.53 0.07 0.50
C MET A 150 -13.27 -1.34 1.00
N PRO A 151 -14.28 -2.21 1.03
CA PRO A 151 -14.10 -3.60 1.42
C PRO A 151 -13.13 -4.31 0.48
N LEU A 152 -12.47 -5.35 0.97
CA LEU A 152 -11.62 -6.17 0.11
C LEU A 152 -12.46 -6.87 -0.93
N GLY A 153 -12.04 -6.75 -2.18
CA GLY A 153 -12.62 -7.42 -3.32
C GLY A 153 -11.79 -8.62 -3.78
N TYR A 154 -12.18 -9.18 -4.89
CA TYR A 154 -11.42 -10.20 -5.61
C TYR A 154 -10.95 -9.68 -6.98
N CYS A 155 -9.91 -10.27 -7.50
CA CYS A 155 -9.45 -10.02 -8.88
C CYS A 155 -9.97 -11.13 -9.78
N ASP A 156 -10.84 -10.81 -10.72
CA ASP A 156 -11.47 -11.72 -11.66
C ASP A 156 -10.47 -12.42 -12.62
N GLU A 157 -9.33 -11.77 -12.87
CA GLU A 157 -8.26 -12.37 -13.68
C GLU A 157 -7.50 -13.48 -12.93
N VAL A 158 -7.34 -13.33 -11.61
CA VAL A 158 -6.55 -14.24 -10.77
C VAL A 158 -7.44 -15.22 -10.01
N HIS A 159 -8.52 -14.73 -9.41
CA HIS A 159 -9.42 -15.51 -8.55
C HIS A 159 -10.56 -16.11 -9.40
N ARG A 160 -10.21 -16.96 -10.34
CA ARG A 160 -11.17 -17.64 -11.23
C ARG A 160 -11.09 -19.15 -11.06
N PRO A 161 -12.19 -19.88 -11.27
CA PRO A 161 -12.15 -21.33 -11.31
C PRO A 161 -11.12 -21.81 -12.34
N LEU A 162 -10.21 -22.66 -11.90
CA LEU A 162 -9.28 -23.33 -12.80
C LEU A 162 -9.65 -24.81 -12.87
N PRO A 163 -9.65 -25.43 -14.07
CA PRO A 163 -9.79 -26.88 -14.15
C PRO A 163 -8.63 -27.52 -13.40
N SER A 164 -8.92 -28.19 -12.29
CA SER A 164 -7.90 -28.99 -11.58
C SER A 164 -7.97 -30.41 -12.05
N SER A 165 -6.88 -30.92 -12.62
CA SER A 165 -6.72 -32.33 -12.94
C SER A 165 -5.99 -33.11 -11.87
N ASP A 166 -5.49 -32.43 -10.84
CA ASP A 166 -4.72 -33.05 -9.75
C ASP A 166 -5.63 -33.45 -8.57
N PRO A 167 -5.89 -34.75 -8.38
CA PRO A 167 -6.75 -35.24 -7.31
C PRO A 167 -6.24 -34.91 -5.92
N ARG A 168 -4.95 -34.57 -5.75
CA ARG A 168 -4.39 -34.18 -4.44
C ARG A 168 -5.00 -32.89 -3.89
N TRP A 169 -5.56 -32.05 -4.76
CA TRP A 169 -6.23 -30.80 -4.38
C TRP A 169 -7.76 -30.92 -4.36
N SER A 170 -8.30 -32.12 -4.57
CA SER A 170 -9.75 -32.36 -4.50
C SER A 170 -10.17 -32.52 -3.05
N CYS A 171 -11.01 -31.60 -2.58
CA CYS A 171 -11.59 -31.67 -1.24
C CYS A 171 -13.01 -31.07 -1.25
N ALA A 172 -13.85 -31.51 -0.31
CA ALA A 172 -15.21 -31.00 -0.17
C ALA A 172 -15.23 -29.55 0.35
N ALA A 173 -14.26 -29.17 1.16
CA ALA A 173 -14.06 -27.81 1.66
C ALA A 173 -12.56 -27.59 1.91
N GLY A 174 -12.06 -26.40 1.58
CA GLY A 174 -10.68 -26.03 1.81
C GLY A 174 -10.58 -24.68 2.52
N PHE A 175 -9.56 -24.54 3.37
CA PHE A 175 -9.18 -23.27 4.00
C PHE A 175 -7.73 -22.98 3.65
N LEU A 176 -7.48 -21.78 3.17
CA LEU A 176 -6.14 -21.26 2.95
C LEU A 176 -6.03 -19.94 3.70
N GLY A 177 -5.20 -19.89 4.74
CA GLY A 177 -5.02 -18.69 5.56
C GLY A 177 -4.04 -18.94 6.71
N GLY A 178 -3.74 -17.89 7.46
CA GLY A 178 -2.98 -17.90 8.70
C GLY A 178 -3.83 -17.45 9.88
N TRP A 179 -3.45 -17.81 11.09
CA TRP A 179 -3.91 -17.15 12.30
C TRP A 179 -3.05 -15.90 12.54
N GLU A 180 -3.70 -14.79 12.83
CA GLU A 180 -3.05 -13.56 13.32
C GLU A 180 -3.46 -13.28 14.76
#